data_1623e5dff825348106a2ff73f19a3822
#
_entry.id   1623e5dff825348106a2ff73f19a3822
#
_cell.length_a   1.000
_cell.length_b   1.000
_cell.length_c   1.000
_cell.angle_alpha   90.00
_cell.angle_beta   90.00
_cell.angle_gamma   90.00
#
_symmetry.space_group_name_H-M   'P 1'
#
loop_
_entity.id
_entity.type
_entity.pdbx_description
1 polymer ?
#
loop_
_entity_poly.entity_id
_entity_poly.type
_entity_poly.pdbx_seq_one_letter_code
_entity_poly.pdbx_strand_id
1 'polypeptide(L)'
;MNDPSPTTERPAEPSGEPSAEPSGEQAAGRPAESSAAPPADASEAPSGPRTPLAGQAAGPGGRTASEDLSAARRAWPVLRLPRVLPLRRGREDARNGVSATARLDRRTKNLTKRLQPGEIAVIDHVDLDRVSAEALVSCEVGGVVNVAPSISGRYPNLGPQILVEAGIPLVDDVGPDVFTRLREGEQVRIEDEVVYRGDEVVAKGTAQNAESVEAAVVEAKAGLSHQIEAFAANTMEYIKRERDLLIDGVGVPDVTTRIEGRHALIVVRGYHYREDIAALRPYIREYRPVLIGVDGGADALLEAGYRPDMIVGDMDSVSDDALTCGAEIVVHAYRDGRAPGLKRVHELDQEAVVFPATATSEDIAMLLADDKGASLIVAVGTHANMVEFLDKGRAGMASTFLTRLRVGSKLVDAKGVSRLYRSRISTGSLLFLVLGAFIAMTTAVSMSPAGDVIRPLLADRWHAFLFWLTGLFT
;
A
#
# COMPACT_ATOMS: atom_id res chain seq x y z
N MET A 1 -48.95 -26.65 -48.23
CA MET A 1 -48.79 -26.05 -49.58
C MET A 1 -47.45 -25.37 -49.57
N ASN A 2 -46.56 -26.10 -50.16
CA ASN A 2 -45.36 -25.73 -50.95
C ASN A 2 -44.27 -24.89 -50.31
N ASP A 3 -43.26 -25.59 -49.90
CA ASP A 3 -41.83 -25.41 -50.15
C ASP A 3 -41.54 -25.12 -51.66
N PRO A 4 -40.37 -24.52 -52.09
CA PRO A 4 -39.04 -25.04 -51.82
C PRO A 4 -37.91 -23.99 -51.70
N SER A 5 -36.81 -24.41 -51.03
CA SER A 5 -35.43 -23.95 -51.29
C SER A 5 -34.95 -24.28 -52.72
N PRO A 6 -33.88 -23.62 -53.23
CA PRO A 6 -32.59 -24.33 -53.39
C PRO A 6 -31.34 -23.45 -53.08
N THR A 7 -30.33 -24.00 -52.46
CA THR A 7 -29.11 -24.67 -52.93
C THR A 7 -28.03 -23.79 -53.58
N THR A 8 -26.80 -23.86 -52.92
CA THR A 8 -25.43 -23.90 -53.48
C THR A 8 -24.86 -22.65 -54.12
N GLU A 9 -23.67 -22.17 -53.64
CA GLU A 9 -22.36 -22.57 -54.12
C GLU A 9 -21.23 -21.86 -53.38
N ARG A 10 -20.21 -22.61 -53.00
CA ARG A 10 -18.85 -22.17 -52.79
C ARG A 10 -18.09 -22.25 -54.11
N PRO A 11 -17.08 -21.41 -54.37
CA PRO A 11 -15.74 -21.96 -54.67
C PRO A 11 -14.61 -21.21 -53.94
N ALA A 12 -13.68 -21.95 -53.32
CA ALA A 12 -12.40 -22.49 -53.81
C ALA A 12 -11.26 -21.46 -53.75
N GLU A 13 -10.28 -21.81 -52.88
CA GLU A 13 -8.92 -21.31 -52.82
C GLU A 13 -8.18 -21.53 -54.18
N PRO A 14 -7.07 -20.80 -54.39
CA PRO A 14 -5.86 -21.57 -54.73
C PRO A 14 -4.59 -21.23 -53.92
N SER A 15 -3.96 -22.27 -53.54
CA SER A 15 -2.57 -22.50 -53.15
C SER A 15 -1.54 -21.99 -54.17
N GLY A 16 -0.40 -21.56 -53.68
CA GLY A 16 0.81 -21.38 -54.54
C GLY A 16 1.99 -20.74 -53.82
N GLU A 17 2.80 -21.52 -53.12
CA GLU A 17 4.26 -21.36 -53.07
C GLU A 17 4.88 -21.96 -54.39
N PRO A 18 6.13 -21.68 -54.82
CA PRO A 18 7.36 -21.72 -54.01
C PRO A 18 8.55 -20.80 -54.44
N SER A 19 9.54 -20.76 -53.53
CA SER A 19 11.00 -20.77 -53.73
C SER A 19 11.72 -19.80 -54.69
N ALA A 20 12.74 -19.09 -54.16
CA ALA A 20 14.17 -19.32 -54.48
C ALA A 20 15.06 -18.22 -53.87
N GLU A 21 16.02 -18.64 -53.07
CA GLU A 21 17.34 -17.98 -52.94
C GLU A 21 18.13 -18.07 -54.26
N PRO A 22 19.13 -17.18 -54.51
CA PRO A 22 20.48 -17.61 -54.27
C PRO A 22 21.48 -16.55 -53.73
N SER A 23 22.28 -16.96 -52.79
CA SER A 23 23.77 -16.96 -52.66
C SER A 23 24.63 -16.05 -53.53
N GLY A 24 25.67 -15.47 -52.92
CA GLY A 24 26.91 -14.92 -53.46
C GLY A 24 27.46 -13.86 -52.50
N GLU A 25 28.35 -14.11 -51.65
CA GLU A 25 29.77 -14.46 -51.61
C GLU A 25 30.74 -13.30 -51.89
N GLN A 26 31.67 -13.11 -50.93
CA GLN A 26 33.04 -12.54 -50.99
C GLN A 26 33.15 -10.98 -51.03
N ALA A 27 34.10 -10.34 -50.40
CA ALA A 27 35.26 -10.69 -49.62
C ALA A 27 35.87 -9.45 -48.92
N ALA A 28 36.55 -9.70 -47.82
CA ALA A 28 37.83 -9.17 -47.36
C ALA A 28 38.16 -7.66 -47.36
N GLY A 29 38.62 -7.20 -46.20
CA GLY A 29 39.42 -5.98 -46.08
C GLY A 29 39.65 -5.52 -44.64
N ARG A 30 40.48 -6.17 -43.84
CA ARG A 30 41.38 -5.54 -42.87
C ARG A 30 42.70 -5.24 -43.61
N PRO A 31 43.51 -4.21 -43.22
CA PRO A 31 44.19 -4.14 -41.93
C PRO A 31 44.54 -2.72 -41.41
N ALA A 32 45.16 -2.73 -40.29
CA ALA A 32 46.29 -1.95 -39.81
C ALA A 32 46.08 -1.00 -38.63
N GLU A 33 46.78 -1.40 -37.57
CA GLU A 33 47.23 -0.73 -36.37
C GLU A 33 47.90 0.62 -36.60
N SER A 34 47.76 1.52 -35.59
CA SER A 34 48.81 2.46 -35.15
C SER A 34 48.33 3.05 -33.83
N SER A 35 48.81 2.58 -32.71
CA SER A 35 49.97 2.98 -31.90
C SER A 35 50.21 4.48 -31.80
N ALA A 36 49.88 5.07 -30.66
CA ALA A 36 50.70 6.06 -29.94
C ALA A 36 50.08 6.41 -28.56
N ALA A 37 50.81 6.13 -27.51
CA ALA A 37 50.64 6.61 -26.15
C ALA A 37 51.56 7.85 -25.94
N PRO A 38 51.62 8.49 -24.74
CA PRO A 38 51.32 9.90 -24.52
C PRO A 38 52.61 10.77 -24.30
N PRO A 39 52.44 12.04 -23.91
CA PRO A 39 53.42 12.57 -22.94
C PRO A 39 52.74 13.14 -21.68
N ALA A 40 53.37 12.81 -20.59
CA ALA A 40 53.31 13.50 -19.31
C ALA A 40 53.89 14.89 -19.41
N ASP A 41 53.30 15.87 -18.68
CA ASP A 41 54.16 16.74 -17.90
C ASP A 41 53.41 17.39 -16.73
N ALA A 42 54.21 17.65 -15.70
CA ALA A 42 53.94 18.02 -14.34
C ALA A 42 53.65 19.52 -14.18
N SER A 43 52.94 19.86 -13.10
CA SER A 43 53.45 20.80 -12.06
C SER A 43 52.31 21.25 -11.18
N GLU A 44 52.55 21.14 -9.99
CA GLU A 44 52.73 21.93 -8.77
C GLU A 44 51.49 22.01 -7.86
N ALA A 45 51.67 21.38 -6.71
CA ALA A 45 50.89 21.62 -5.48
C ALA A 45 51.56 22.77 -4.66
N PRO A 46 50.82 23.49 -3.83
CA PRO A 46 51.43 24.10 -2.65
C PRO A 46 51.01 23.39 -1.37
N SER A 47 52.04 23.12 -0.62
CA SER A 47 52.10 22.59 0.74
C SER A 47 51.60 23.57 1.82
N GLY A 48 50.82 23.08 2.78
CA GLY A 48 50.56 23.71 4.07
C GLY A 48 50.45 22.63 5.17
N PRO A 49 50.73 22.93 6.44
CA PRO A 49 51.50 22.09 7.33
C PRO A 49 50.72 20.99 8.06
N ARG A 50 51.40 19.84 8.21
CA ARG A 50 51.00 18.69 9.04
C ARG A 50 51.33 18.97 10.51
N THR A 51 50.38 18.70 11.40
CA THR A 51 50.62 18.48 12.83
C THR A 51 50.32 17.02 13.16
N PRO A 52 51.18 16.32 13.89
CA PRO A 52 51.02 14.90 14.18
C PRO A 52 50.22 14.71 15.47
N LEU A 53 49.22 13.86 15.44
CA LEU A 53 48.65 13.24 16.64
C LEU A 53 48.96 11.73 16.63
N ALA A 54 49.87 11.37 17.51
CA ALA A 54 50.13 10.01 17.90
C ALA A 54 48.99 9.47 18.78
N GLY A 55 48.49 8.27 18.51
CA GLY A 55 47.51 7.59 19.36
C GLY A 55 47.34 6.16 18.92
N GLN A 56 48.06 5.32 19.57
CA GLN A 56 48.04 3.86 19.72
C GLN A 56 46.90 3.06 19.05
N ALA A 57 47.31 2.13 18.19
CA ALA A 57 46.51 1.01 17.70
C ALA A 57 46.27 -0.01 18.82
N ALA A 58 44.99 -0.21 19.19
CA ALA A 58 44.53 -1.41 19.88
C ALA A 58 43.86 -2.32 18.84
N GLY A 59 44.33 -3.56 18.74
CA GLY A 59 43.83 -4.56 17.79
C GLY A 59 42.37 -4.94 18.07
N PRO A 60 41.65 -5.46 17.07
CA PRO A 60 40.26 -5.85 17.26
C PRO A 60 40.19 -7.17 18.05
N GLY A 61 39.71 -7.07 19.29
CA GLY A 61 39.24 -8.23 20.05
C GLY A 61 38.03 -8.83 19.33
N GLY A 62 38.14 -10.12 18.99
CA GLY A 62 37.06 -10.87 18.36
C GLY A 62 35.80 -10.85 19.19
N ARG A 63 34.73 -10.27 18.69
CA ARG A 63 33.40 -10.39 19.27
C ARG A 63 32.89 -11.81 19.02
N THR A 64 32.32 -12.41 20.04
CA THR A 64 31.71 -13.74 19.90
C THR A 64 30.37 -13.63 19.18
N ALA A 65 30.00 -14.68 18.44
CA ALA A 65 28.75 -14.71 17.66
C ALA A 65 27.49 -14.40 18.50
N SER A 66 27.56 -14.60 19.83
CA SER A 66 26.47 -14.26 20.76
C SER A 66 26.30 -12.75 21.02
N GLU A 67 27.37 -11.95 20.89
CA GLU A 67 27.30 -10.50 21.05
C GLU A 67 26.72 -9.82 19.78
N ASP A 68 27.00 -10.36 18.60
CA ASP A 68 26.42 -9.88 17.35
C ASP A 68 24.91 -10.17 17.26
N LEU A 69 24.46 -11.30 17.80
CA LEU A 69 23.03 -11.63 17.91
C LEU A 69 22.29 -10.67 18.87
N SER A 70 22.94 -10.21 19.94
CA SER A 70 22.35 -9.24 20.88
C SER A 70 22.30 -7.82 20.33
N ALA A 71 23.23 -7.45 19.44
CA ALA A 71 23.24 -6.17 18.74
C ALA A 71 22.20 -6.14 17.61
N ALA A 72 22.02 -7.26 16.88
CA ALA A 72 20.99 -7.42 15.88
C ALA A 72 19.58 -7.31 16.47
N ARG A 73 19.34 -7.82 17.69
CA ARG A 73 18.05 -7.66 18.40
C ARG A 73 17.70 -6.20 18.74
N ARG A 74 18.69 -5.30 18.83
CA ARG A 74 18.46 -3.87 19.13
C ARG A 74 18.25 -3.00 17.91
N ALA A 75 18.59 -3.48 16.71
CA ALA A 75 18.51 -2.71 15.47
C ALA A 75 17.11 -2.71 14.84
N TRP A 76 16.24 -3.65 15.22
CA TRP A 76 14.87 -3.71 14.69
C TRP A 76 13.88 -3.35 15.80
N PRO A 77 13.06 -2.31 15.64
CA PRO A 77 12.00 -2.06 16.59
C PRO A 77 11.05 -3.26 16.58
N VAL A 78 11.00 -4.00 17.68
CA VAL A 78 9.91 -4.95 17.94
C VAL A 78 8.64 -4.10 17.99
N LEU A 79 7.92 -4.04 16.89
CA LEU A 79 6.60 -3.44 16.84
C LEU A 79 5.72 -4.27 17.79
N ARG A 80 5.44 -3.71 18.97
CA ARG A 80 4.36 -4.22 19.81
C ARG A 80 3.07 -3.97 19.04
N LEU A 81 2.60 -5.00 18.35
CA LEU A 81 1.24 -5.03 17.82
C LEU A 81 0.28 -4.68 18.95
N PRO A 82 -0.80 -3.91 18.72
CA PRO A 82 -1.87 -3.80 19.70
C PRO A 82 -2.24 -5.23 20.08
N ARG A 83 -2.35 -5.49 21.40
CA ARG A 83 -2.77 -6.79 21.92
C ARG A 83 -4.12 -7.12 21.27
N VAL A 84 -4.09 -7.87 20.19
CA VAL A 84 -5.26 -8.61 19.73
C VAL A 84 -5.51 -9.57 20.88
N LEU A 85 -6.63 -9.43 21.57
CA LEU A 85 -7.04 -10.35 22.60
C LEU A 85 -6.97 -11.75 21.97
N PRO A 86 -6.19 -12.69 22.56
CA PRO A 86 -6.14 -14.02 22.01
C PRO A 86 -7.58 -14.55 21.99
N LEU A 87 -8.05 -14.92 20.80
CA LEU A 87 -9.26 -15.71 20.68
C LEU A 87 -9.12 -16.86 21.67
N ARG A 88 -10.00 -16.88 22.68
CA ARG A 88 -10.04 -17.88 23.75
C ARG A 88 -10.46 -19.23 23.14
N ARG A 89 -9.63 -19.80 22.26
CA ARG A 89 -9.67 -21.21 21.92
C ARG A 89 -8.89 -21.93 23.02
N GLY A 90 -9.58 -22.84 23.68
CA GLY A 90 -9.02 -23.61 24.76
C GLY A 90 -7.74 -24.33 24.31
N ARG A 91 -6.75 -24.31 25.18
CA ARG A 91 -5.43 -24.92 25.00
C ARG A 91 -5.47 -26.43 24.77
N GLU A 92 -6.68 -27.05 24.79
CA GLU A 92 -6.94 -28.46 24.56
C GLU A 92 -7.24 -28.81 23.11
N ASP A 93 -7.72 -27.85 22.28
CA ASP A 93 -8.04 -28.09 20.86
C ASP A 93 -6.81 -28.07 19.95
N ALA A 94 -5.66 -27.58 20.42
CA ALA A 94 -4.43 -27.51 19.64
C ALA A 94 -3.81 -28.87 19.29
N ARG A 95 -4.28 -29.97 19.90
CA ARG A 95 -3.81 -31.34 19.64
C ARG A 95 -4.59 -32.07 18.53
N ASN A 96 -5.72 -31.54 18.08
CA ASN A 96 -6.61 -32.18 17.10
C ASN A 96 -6.69 -31.46 15.74
N GLY A 97 -5.79 -30.52 15.45
CA GLY A 97 -5.80 -29.76 14.19
C GLY A 97 -6.94 -28.76 14.09
N VAL A 98 -6.94 -27.93 13.04
CA VAL A 98 -8.00 -26.97 12.72
C VAL A 98 -8.84 -27.49 11.58
N SER A 99 -10.15 -27.70 11.82
CA SER A 99 -11.12 -28.12 10.79
C SER A 99 -12.06 -26.98 10.46
N ALA A 100 -12.12 -26.58 9.19
CA ALA A 100 -13.00 -25.53 8.72
C ALA A 100 -13.21 -25.58 7.19
N THR A 101 -14.10 -24.72 6.71
CA THR A 101 -14.37 -24.55 5.28
C THR A 101 -13.18 -23.90 4.59
N ALA A 102 -12.68 -24.47 3.51
CA ALA A 102 -11.62 -23.92 2.70
C ALA A 102 -12.16 -22.89 1.68
N ARG A 103 -11.46 -21.75 1.58
CA ARG A 103 -11.66 -20.76 0.53
C ARG A 103 -10.38 -20.62 -0.28
N LEU A 104 -10.53 -20.68 -1.60
CA LEU A 104 -9.42 -20.80 -2.52
C LEU A 104 -9.33 -19.57 -3.43
N ASP A 105 -8.18 -18.91 -3.44
CA ASP A 105 -7.84 -17.92 -4.46
C ASP A 105 -6.32 -17.76 -4.53
N ARG A 106 -5.77 -17.77 -5.74
CA ARG A 106 -4.33 -17.54 -5.91
C ARG A 106 -3.89 -16.15 -5.45
N ARG A 107 -4.81 -15.17 -5.52
CA ARG A 107 -4.56 -13.79 -5.09
C ARG A 107 -5.14 -13.55 -3.70
N THR A 108 -4.30 -13.45 -2.69
CA THR A 108 -4.69 -13.19 -1.30
C THR A 108 -5.63 -11.97 -1.17
N LYS A 109 -5.35 -10.88 -1.90
CA LYS A 109 -6.19 -9.66 -1.96
C LYS A 109 -7.64 -9.93 -2.38
N ASN A 110 -7.87 -10.88 -3.29
CA ASN A 110 -9.23 -11.24 -3.71
C ASN A 110 -9.90 -12.12 -2.67
N LEU A 111 -9.14 -13.05 -2.10
CA LEU A 111 -9.64 -13.97 -1.09
C LEU A 111 -10.11 -13.24 0.17
N THR A 112 -9.36 -12.27 0.66
CA THR A 112 -9.68 -11.51 1.89
C THR A 112 -10.97 -10.69 1.79
N LYS A 113 -11.46 -10.40 0.57
CA LYS A 113 -12.75 -9.70 0.38
C LYS A 113 -13.98 -10.57 0.70
N ARG A 114 -13.84 -11.90 0.73
CA ARG A 114 -14.94 -12.86 0.86
C ARG A 114 -14.76 -13.91 1.97
N LEU A 115 -13.62 -13.92 2.65
CA LEU A 115 -13.36 -14.78 3.81
C LEU A 115 -14.31 -14.45 4.96
N GLN A 116 -14.76 -15.50 5.64
CA GLN A 116 -15.53 -15.39 6.87
C GLN A 116 -14.68 -15.85 8.07
N PRO A 117 -14.95 -15.35 9.28
CA PRO A 117 -14.24 -15.78 10.49
C PRO A 117 -14.23 -17.31 10.65
N GLY A 118 -13.06 -17.85 10.96
CA GLY A 118 -12.84 -19.27 11.17
C GLY A 118 -12.61 -20.12 9.91
N GLU A 119 -12.78 -19.58 8.69
CA GLU A 119 -12.49 -20.31 7.45
C GLU A 119 -10.98 -20.49 7.24
N ILE A 120 -10.60 -21.51 6.45
CA ILE A 120 -9.20 -21.75 6.06
C ILE A 120 -8.94 -21.09 4.71
N ALA A 121 -7.93 -20.22 4.66
CA ALA A 121 -7.49 -19.55 3.44
C ALA A 121 -6.46 -20.39 2.70
N VAL A 122 -6.72 -20.74 1.43
CA VAL A 122 -5.79 -21.42 0.53
C VAL A 122 -5.31 -20.40 -0.49
N ILE A 123 -4.03 -20.07 -0.47
CA ILE A 123 -3.40 -18.99 -1.26
C ILE A 123 -2.19 -19.48 -2.04
N ASP A 124 -1.75 -18.68 -3.01
CA ASP A 124 -0.51 -18.86 -3.77
C ASP A 124 0.30 -17.55 -3.68
N HIS A 125 1.06 -17.39 -2.59
CA HIS A 125 1.73 -16.14 -2.27
C HIS A 125 3.19 -16.36 -1.87
N VAL A 126 4.09 -16.20 -2.83
CA VAL A 126 5.54 -16.21 -2.56
C VAL A 126 5.90 -14.98 -1.75
N ASP A 127 6.70 -15.17 -0.69
CA ASP A 127 7.14 -14.09 0.19
C ASP A 127 5.93 -13.30 0.75
N LEU A 128 5.07 -13.99 1.50
CA LEU A 128 3.83 -13.44 2.05
C LEU A 128 4.10 -12.12 2.78
N ASP A 129 3.57 -11.04 2.21
CA ASP A 129 3.80 -9.71 2.71
C ASP A 129 2.99 -9.41 3.98
N ARG A 130 3.40 -8.37 4.68
CA ARG A 130 2.76 -7.92 5.91
C ARG A 130 1.29 -7.52 5.69
N VAL A 131 0.97 -6.82 4.57
CA VAL A 131 -0.40 -6.34 4.28
C VAL A 131 -1.35 -7.51 4.14
N SER A 132 -0.93 -8.51 3.38
CA SER A 132 -1.70 -9.73 3.16
C SER A 132 -1.90 -10.53 4.45
N ALA A 133 -0.86 -10.62 5.29
CA ALA A 133 -0.96 -11.30 6.58
C ALA A 133 -1.89 -10.55 7.56
N GLU A 134 -1.75 -9.22 7.70
CA GLU A 134 -2.66 -8.42 8.55
C GLU A 134 -4.11 -8.48 8.04
N ALA A 135 -4.33 -8.54 6.72
CA ALA A 135 -5.66 -8.72 6.17
C ALA A 135 -6.25 -10.10 6.51
N LEU A 136 -5.46 -11.18 6.44
CA LEU A 136 -5.87 -12.52 6.85
C LEU A 136 -6.21 -12.58 8.35
N VAL A 137 -5.37 -11.97 9.20
CA VAL A 137 -5.64 -11.84 10.66
C VAL A 137 -6.93 -11.07 10.90
N SER A 138 -7.15 -9.98 10.17
CA SER A 138 -8.37 -9.16 10.29
C SER A 138 -9.64 -9.89 9.86
N CYS A 139 -9.52 -10.87 8.96
CA CYS A 139 -10.60 -11.77 8.58
C CYS A 139 -10.84 -12.90 9.59
N GLU A 140 -10.04 -12.97 10.68
CA GLU A 140 -10.12 -14.00 11.73
C GLU A 140 -10.07 -15.43 11.15
N VAL A 141 -9.18 -15.68 10.17
CA VAL A 141 -9.09 -16.99 9.51
C VAL A 141 -8.69 -18.08 10.49
N GLY A 142 -9.23 -19.28 10.32
CA GLY A 142 -8.94 -20.46 11.14
C GLY A 142 -7.56 -21.07 10.87
N GLY A 143 -7.03 -20.88 9.65
CA GLY A 143 -5.71 -21.34 9.22
C GLY A 143 -5.37 -20.85 7.82
N VAL A 144 -4.10 -20.94 7.44
CA VAL A 144 -3.59 -20.56 6.12
C VAL A 144 -2.82 -21.74 5.51
N VAL A 145 -3.14 -22.05 4.27
CA VAL A 145 -2.44 -23.03 3.44
C VAL A 145 -1.86 -22.28 2.25
N ASN A 146 -0.55 -22.20 2.16
CA ASN A 146 0.15 -21.47 1.09
C ASN A 146 0.85 -22.44 0.13
N VAL A 147 0.55 -22.31 -1.15
CA VAL A 147 1.16 -23.10 -2.23
C VAL A 147 2.65 -22.87 -2.33
N ALA A 148 3.05 -21.62 -2.20
CA ALA A 148 4.43 -21.18 -2.30
C ALA A 148 5.07 -20.98 -0.91
N PRO A 149 6.41 -20.92 -0.81
CA PRO A 149 7.06 -20.57 0.45
C PRO A 149 6.73 -19.13 0.84
N SER A 150 6.21 -18.95 2.06
CA SER A 150 5.91 -17.64 2.63
C SER A 150 7.17 -16.84 2.99
N ILE A 151 8.34 -17.48 3.09
CA ILE A 151 9.67 -16.88 3.16
C ILE A 151 10.57 -17.65 2.20
N SER A 152 10.94 -17.03 1.08
CA SER A 152 11.78 -17.66 0.05
C SER A 152 13.28 -17.51 0.31
N GLY A 153 13.69 -16.81 1.36
CA GLY A 153 15.09 -16.47 1.63
C GLY A 153 15.64 -15.30 0.81
N ARG A 154 14.85 -14.70 -0.07
CA ARG A 154 15.28 -13.55 -0.89
C ARG A 154 15.45 -12.29 -0.05
N TYR A 155 14.54 -12.07 0.88
CA TYR A 155 14.54 -10.97 1.82
C TYR A 155 13.68 -11.32 3.05
N PRO A 156 13.96 -10.74 4.23
CA PRO A 156 13.18 -10.98 5.42
C PRO A 156 11.82 -10.27 5.30
N ASN A 157 10.74 -11.03 5.16
CA ASN A 157 9.37 -10.55 5.21
C ASN A 157 8.73 -10.87 6.58
N LEU A 158 7.67 -10.12 6.93
CA LEU A 158 7.02 -10.21 8.25
C LEU A 158 5.70 -10.97 8.23
N GLY A 159 5.18 -11.32 7.07
CA GLY A 159 3.86 -11.95 6.94
C GLY A 159 3.72 -13.22 7.77
N PRO A 160 4.59 -14.22 7.63
CA PRO A 160 4.52 -15.45 8.42
C PRO A 160 4.61 -15.22 9.92
N GLN A 161 5.47 -14.30 10.38
CA GLN A 161 5.59 -13.94 11.79
C GLN A 161 4.26 -13.41 12.34
N ILE A 162 3.56 -12.56 11.60
CA ILE A 162 2.27 -11.98 11.99
C ILE A 162 1.21 -13.06 12.16
N LEU A 163 1.14 -14.03 11.23
CA LEU A 163 0.19 -15.14 11.31
C LEU A 163 0.48 -16.03 12.54
N VAL A 164 1.74 -16.41 12.73
CA VAL A 164 2.16 -17.27 13.83
C VAL A 164 1.96 -16.58 15.19
N GLU A 165 2.29 -15.29 15.33
CA GLU A 165 2.04 -14.50 16.53
C GLU A 165 0.55 -14.32 16.82
N ALA A 166 -0.30 -14.29 15.80
CA ALA A 166 -1.75 -14.30 15.94
C ALA A 166 -2.32 -15.68 16.31
N GLY A 167 -1.48 -16.73 16.36
CA GLY A 167 -1.91 -18.10 16.63
C GLY A 167 -2.64 -18.78 15.48
N ILE A 168 -2.47 -18.30 14.26
CA ILE A 168 -3.07 -18.86 13.05
C ILE A 168 -2.11 -19.92 12.48
N PRO A 169 -2.54 -21.20 12.36
CA PRO A 169 -1.75 -22.23 11.71
C PRO A 169 -1.42 -21.86 10.27
N LEU A 170 -0.14 -21.96 9.91
CA LEU A 170 0.38 -21.70 8.58
C LEU A 170 1.11 -22.95 8.07
N VAL A 171 0.61 -23.52 6.98
CA VAL A 171 1.27 -24.63 6.26
C VAL A 171 1.74 -24.09 4.90
N ASP A 172 3.05 -24.07 4.74
CA ASP A 172 3.75 -23.50 3.59
C ASP A 172 4.19 -24.56 2.59
N ASP A 173 4.43 -24.12 1.35
CA ASP A 173 5.06 -24.91 0.28
C ASP A 173 4.30 -26.22 -0.01
N VAL A 174 2.96 -26.16 0.01
CA VAL A 174 2.12 -27.33 -0.24
C VAL A 174 2.05 -27.72 -1.73
N GLY A 175 2.57 -26.87 -2.62
CA GLY A 175 2.57 -27.07 -4.06
C GLY A 175 1.23 -26.71 -4.75
N PRO A 176 1.27 -26.48 -6.08
CA PRO A 176 0.14 -25.95 -6.84
C PRO A 176 -1.02 -26.93 -7.00
N ASP A 177 -0.80 -28.21 -6.79
CA ASP A 177 -1.79 -29.28 -6.96
C ASP A 177 -2.97 -29.16 -6.00
N VAL A 178 -2.79 -28.45 -4.87
CA VAL A 178 -3.85 -28.20 -3.89
C VAL A 178 -5.05 -27.50 -4.52
N PHE A 179 -4.84 -26.59 -5.48
CA PHE A 179 -5.93 -25.91 -6.20
C PHE A 179 -6.72 -26.81 -7.15
N THR A 180 -6.14 -27.94 -7.58
CA THR A 180 -6.85 -28.94 -8.39
C THR A 180 -7.53 -29.99 -7.55
N ARG A 181 -7.01 -30.28 -6.36
CA ARG A 181 -7.49 -31.32 -5.44
C ARG A 181 -8.57 -30.84 -4.48
N LEU A 182 -8.60 -29.53 -4.16
CA LEU A 182 -9.64 -28.90 -3.34
C LEU A 182 -10.59 -28.09 -4.19
N ARG A 183 -11.83 -28.04 -3.74
CA ARG A 183 -12.87 -27.15 -4.28
C ARG A 183 -13.24 -26.08 -3.27
N GLU A 184 -13.68 -24.96 -3.79
CA GLU A 184 -14.23 -23.88 -2.99
C GLU A 184 -15.36 -24.37 -2.08
N GLY A 185 -15.26 -24.08 -0.78
CA GLY A 185 -16.29 -24.43 0.20
C GLY A 185 -16.17 -25.83 0.78
N GLU A 186 -15.17 -26.63 0.42
CA GLU A 186 -14.95 -27.95 1.02
C GLU A 186 -14.47 -27.83 2.48
N GLN A 187 -14.86 -28.83 3.30
CA GLN A 187 -14.35 -28.96 4.67
C GLN A 187 -12.96 -29.61 4.63
N VAL A 188 -12.00 -28.90 5.21
CA VAL A 188 -10.62 -29.38 5.32
C VAL A 188 -10.13 -29.31 6.76
N ARG A 189 -9.14 -30.13 7.09
CA ARG A 189 -8.49 -30.16 8.38
C ARG A 189 -6.98 -29.98 8.19
N ILE A 190 -6.41 -29.03 8.91
CA ILE A 190 -4.98 -28.82 9.00
C ILE A 190 -4.50 -29.51 10.27
N GLU A 191 -3.58 -30.46 10.15
CA GLU A 191 -2.95 -31.16 11.27
C GLU A 191 -1.45 -31.18 11.01
N ASP A 192 -0.71 -30.44 11.83
CA ASP A 192 0.72 -30.17 11.66
C ASP A 192 1.05 -29.69 10.23
N GLU A 193 1.79 -30.48 9.45
CA GLU A 193 2.24 -30.17 8.08
C GLU A 193 1.30 -30.70 6.99
N VAL A 194 0.18 -31.31 7.35
CA VAL A 194 -0.70 -32.05 6.45
C VAL A 194 -2.09 -31.42 6.38
N VAL A 195 -2.61 -31.32 5.18
CA VAL A 195 -3.98 -30.85 4.89
C VAL A 195 -4.82 -32.05 4.47
N TYR A 196 -5.92 -32.31 5.18
CA TYR A 196 -6.83 -33.43 4.97
C TYR A 196 -8.19 -32.97 4.45
N ARG A 197 -8.82 -33.84 3.62
CA ARG A 197 -10.23 -33.81 3.30
C ARG A 197 -10.86 -35.10 3.83
N GLY A 198 -11.56 -35.00 4.96
CA GLY A 198 -11.94 -36.22 5.70
C GLY A 198 -10.67 -36.94 6.17
N ASP A 199 -10.47 -38.18 5.72
CA ASP A 199 -9.28 -38.99 6.01
C ASP A 199 -8.28 -38.99 4.84
N GLU A 200 -8.56 -38.33 3.75
CA GLU A 200 -7.67 -38.23 2.58
C GLU A 200 -6.67 -37.11 2.74
N VAL A 201 -5.39 -37.42 2.52
CA VAL A 201 -4.33 -36.40 2.44
C VAL A 201 -4.45 -35.64 1.13
N VAL A 202 -4.75 -34.36 1.20
CA VAL A 202 -4.87 -33.48 0.03
C VAL A 202 -3.54 -32.83 -0.32
N ALA A 203 -2.83 -32.34 0.69
CA ALA A 203 -1.54 -31.70 0.51
C ALA A 203 -0.65 -31.92 1.74
N LYS A 204 0.65 -31.85 1.53
CA LYS A 204 1.65 -31.85 2.58
C LYS A 204 2.61 -30.70 2.31
N GLY A 205 2.92 -29.94 3.34
CA GLY A 205 3.83 -28.79 3.25
C GLY A 205 4.75 -28.70 4.45
N THR A 206 5.10 -27.49 4.84
CA THR A 206 5.93 -27.20 6.01
C THR A 206 5.09 -26.39 6.99
N ALA A 207 4.86 -26.95 8.18
CA ALA A 207 4.20 -26.21 9.26
C ALA A 207 5.13 -25.12 9.80
N GLN A 208 4.68 -23.87 9.77
CA GLN A 208 5.46 -22.74 10.28
C GLN A 208 5.16 -22.50 11.76
N ASN A 209 6.21 -22.28 12.51
CA ASN A 209 6.16 -21.88 13.91
C ASN A 209 7.11 -20.71 14.18
N ALA A 210 7.14 -20.20 15.41
CA ALA A 210 7.95 -19.04 15.75
C ALA A 210 9.46 -19.29 15.51
N GLU A 211 9.93 -20.49 15.79
CA GLU A 211 11.35 -20.86 15.64
C GLU A 211 11.74 -21.01 14.17
N SER A 212 10.93 -21.71 13.35
CA SER A 212 11.17 -21.87 11.91
C SER A 212 11.14 -20.53 11.18
N VAL A 213 10.19 -19.66 11.51
CA VAL A 213 10.08 -18.31 10.94
C VAL A 213 11.27 -17.43 11.35
N GLU A 214 11.69 -17.47 12.63
CA GLU A 214 12.87 -16.71 13.08
C GLU A 214 14.15 -17.17 12.35
N ALA A 215 14.34 -18.49 12.20
CA ALA A 215 15.47 -19.05 11.46
C ALA A 215 15.48 -18.62 9.98
N ALA A 216 14.33 -18.72 9.30
CA ALA A 216 14.19 -18.31 7.90
C ALA A 216 14.43 -16.80 7.70
N VAL A 217 13.98 -15.96 8.64
CA VAL A 217 14.23 -14.52 8.62
C VAL A 217 15.71 -14.20 8.82
N VAL A 218 16.42 -14.94 9.70
CA VAL A 218 17.86 -14.76 9.89
C VAL A 218 18.64 -15.12 8.63
N GLU A 219 18.29 -16.22 7.97
CA GLU A 219 18.88 -16.63 6.70
C GLU A 219 18.62 -15.59 5.59
N ALA A 220 17.37 -15.11 5.47
CA ALA A 220 17.00 -14.09 4.50
C ALA A 220 17.74 -12.75 4.72
N LYS A 221 18.09 -12.40 5.97
CA LYS A 221 18.92 -11.23 6.29
C LYS A 221 20.35 -11.35 5.76
N ALA A 222 20.91 -12.56 5.73
CA ALA A 222 22.24 -12.77 5.16
C ALA A 222 22.27 -12.51 3.63
N GLY A 223 21.15 -12.77 2.93
CA GLY A 223 20.98 -12.45 1.52
C GLY A 223 20.77 -10.97 1.20
N LEU A 224 20.55 -10.11 2.23
CA LEU A 224 20.18 -8.72 2.06
C LEU A 224 21.20 -7.87 1.29
N SER A 225 22.50 -8.16 1.43
CA SER A 225 23.55 -7.43 0.70
C SER A 225 23.37 -7.54 -0.82
N HIS A 226 23.08 -8.74 -1.30
CA HIS A 226 22.81 -8.98 -2.72
C HIS A 226 21.52 -8.27 -3.20
N GLN A 227 20.53 -8.17 -2.33
CA GLN A 227 19.28 -7.43 -2.61
C GLN A 227 19.52 -5.93 -2.74
N ILE A 228 20.40 -5.36 -1.89
CA ILE A 228 20.78 -3.94 -1.95
C ILE A 228 21.54 -3.64 -3.25
N GLU A 229 22.44 -4.51 -3.67
CA GLU A 229 23.14 -4.36 -4.96
C GLU A 229 22.15 -4.38 -6.14
N ALA A 230 21.22 -5.33 -6.14
CA ALA A 230 20.18 -5.43 -7.15
C ALA A 230 19.26 -4.21 -7.15
N PHE A 231 18.90 -3.68 -5.97
CA PHE A 231 18.15 -2.44 -5.83
C PHE A 231 18.90 -1.25 -6.41
N ALA A 232 20.20 -1.11 -6.12
CA ALA A 232 21.03 -0.04 -6.67
C ALA A 232 21.06 -0.10 -8.21
N ALA A 233 21.26 -1.30 -8.78
CA ALA A 233 21.25 -1.50 -10.24
C ALA A 233 19.89 -1.13 -10.85
N ASN A 234 18.77 -1.60 -10.26
CA ASN A 234 17.43 -1.27 -10.72
C ASN A 234 17.12 0.23 -10.60
N THR A 235 17.61 0.88 -9.53
CA THR A 235 17.43 2.32 -9.34
C THR A 235 18.16 3.11 -10.41
N MET A 236 19.39 2.72 -10.75
CA MET A 236 20.14 3.35 -11.86
C MET A 236 19.47 3.14 -13.22
N GLU A 237 18.89 1.96 -13.44
CA GLU A 237 18.14 1.69 -14.68
C GLU A 237 16.85 2.52 -14.72
N TYR A 238 16.14 2.62 -13.63
CA TYR A 238 14.94 3.45 -13.53
C TYR A 238 15.24 4.93 -13.76
N ILE A 239 16.33 5.47 -13.18
CA ILE A 239 16.78 6.84 -13.43
C ILE A 239 17.03 7.06 -14.93
N LYS A 240 17.69 6.12 -15.61
CA LYS A 240 17.94 6.24 -17.04
C LYS A 240 16.67 6.26 -17.88
N ARG A 241 15.67 5.48 -17.49
CA ARG A 241 14.41 5.34 -18.22
C ARG A 241 13.46 6.52 -17.99
N GLU A 242 13.38 7.00 -16.76
CA GLU A 242 12.38 7.99 -16.31
C GLU A 242 13.01 9.34 -15.93
N ARG A 243 14.24 9.61 -16.42
CA ARG A 243 14.98 10.83 -16.10
C ARG A 243 14.15 12.09 -16.35
N ASP A 244 13.56 12.18 -17.53
CA ASP A 244 12.86 13.37 -17.98
C ASP A 244 11.57 13.59 -17.14
N LEU A 245 10.87 12.51 -16.78
CA LEU A 245 9.73 12.56 -15.87
C LEU A 245 10.15 12.97 -14.46
N LEU A 246 11.25 12.36 -13.94
CA LEU A 246 11.69 12.59 -12.57
C LEU A 246 12.34 13.96 -12.36
N ILE A 247 13.03 14.52 -13.35
CA ILE A 247 13.76 15.79 -13.20
C ILE A 247 12.92 16.94 -13.72
N ASP A 248 12.38 16.80 -14.92
CA ASP A 248 11.77 17.90 -15.67
C ASP A 248 10.23 17.81 -15.75
N GLY A 249 9.61 16.72 -15.20
CA GLY A 249 8.16 16.51 -15.27
C GLY A 249 7.64 16.21 -16.68
N VAL A 250 8.53 15.91 -17.62
CA VAL A 250 8.15 15.62 -19.01
C VAL A 250 7.31 14.34 -19.07
N GLY A 251 6.11 14.44 -19.67
CA GLY A 251 5.17 13.33 -19.77
C GLY A 251 4.07 13.34 -18.70
N VAL A 252 4.10 14.27 -17.75
CA VAL A 252 2.97 14.51 -16.85
C VAL A 252 1.82 15.11 -17.63
N PRO A 253 0.64 14.47 -17.66
CA PRO A 253 -0.48 14.96 -18.45
C PRO A 253 -1.10 16.24 -17.89
N ASP A 254 -1.78 16.99 -18.73
CA ASP A 254 -2.62 18.09 -18.27
C ASP A 254 -3.91 17.54 -17.64
N VAL A 255 -4.30 18.15 -16.53
CA VAL A 255 -5.50 17.82 -15.77
C VAL A 255 -6.35 19.06 -15.55
N THR A 256 -7.66 18.87 -15.39
CA THR A 256 -8.61 19.98 -15.17
C THR A 256 -8.70 20.36 -13.70
N THR A 257 -8.39 19.43 -12.81
CA THR A 257 -8.36 19.66 -11.36
C THR A 257 -7.28 20.69 -10.99
N ARG A 258 -7.70 21.80 -10.40
CA ARG A 258 -6.77 22.85 -9.99
C ARG A 258 -6.01 22.46 -8.73
N ILE A 259 -4.72 22.19 -8.86
CA ILE A 259 -3.82 21.77 -7.78
C ILE A 259 -2.89 22.91 -7.32
N GLU A 260 -2.54 23.82 -8.24
CA GLU A 260 -1.56 24.89 -8.00
C GLU A 260 -1.81 25.68 -6.70
N GLY A 261 -0.78 25.75 -5.86
CA GLY A 261 -0.79 26.45 -4.58
C GLY A 261 -1.65 25.81 -3.48
N ARG A 262 -2.35 24.71 -3.77
CA ARG A 262 -3.19 23.97 -2.82
C ARG A 262 -2.41 22.83 -2.18
N HIS A 263 -2.91 22.33 -1.06
CA HIS A 263 -2.49 21.05 -0.51
C HIS A 263 -3.13 19.92 -1.32
N ALA A 264 -2.40 18.83 -1.53
CA ALA A 264 -2.91 17.59 -2.08
C ALA A 264 -2.93 16.51 -0.98
N LEU A 265 -4.05 15.82 -0.80
CA LEU A 265 -4.18 14.67 0.08
C LEU A 265 -4.31 13.42 -0.79
N ILE A 266 -3.26 12.62 -0.83
CA ILE A 266 -3.18 11.39 -1.61
C ILE A 266 -3.49 10.22 -0.70
N VAL A 267 -4.53 9.45 -1.04
CA VAL A 267 -5.02 8.32 -0.25
C VAL A 267 -4.81 7.02 -1.01
N VAL A 268 -4.08 6.11 -0.38
CA VAL A 268 -3.87 4.73 -0.84
C VAL A 268 -4.48 3.78 0.20
N ARG A 269 -5.04 2.65 -0.22
CA ARG A 269 -5.48 1.58 0.70
C ARG A 269 -4.27 0.78 1.22
N GLY A 270 -3.42 1.44 2.01
CA GLY A 270 -2.32 0.79 2.71
C GLY A 270 -2.61 0.60 4.20
N TYR A 271 -1.56 0.54 5.02
CA TYR A 271 -1.70 0.35 6.46
C TYR A 271 -2.40 1.51 7.14
N HIS A 272 -3.35 1.20 8.05
CA HIS A 272 -3.99 2.17 8.95
C HIS A 272 -4.65 3.37 8.24
N TYR A 273 -4.95 3.25 6.93
CA TYR A 273 -5.52 4.36 6.16
C TYR A 273 -6.81 4.91 6.76
N ARG A 274 -7.65 4.05 7.37
CA ARG A 274 -8.92 4.48 7.99
C ARG A 274 -8.70 5.36 9.21
N GLU A 275 -7.76 4.95 10.08
CA GLU A 275 -7.36 5.70 11.27
C GLU A 275 -6.71 7.03 10.88
N ASP A 276 -5.83 7.02 9.87
CA ASP A 276 -5.15 8.21 9.39
C ASP A 276 -6.14 9.20 8.76
N ILE A 277 -7.08 8.76 7.91
CA ILE A 277 -8.14 9.63 7.36
C ILE A 277 -9.00 10.20 8.51
N ALA A 278 -9.36 9.38 9.49
CA ALA A 278 -10.14 9.84 10.63
C ALA A 278 -9.40 10.90 11.46
N ALA A 279 -8.09 10.71 11.66
CA ALA A 279 -7.23 11.67 12.36
C ALA A 279 -7.06 12.98 11.57
N LEU A 280 -7.08 12.92 10.24
CA LEU A 280 -6.93 14.07 9.35
C LEU A 280 -8.23 14.85 9.10
N ARG A 281 -9.38 14.43 9.66
CA ARG A 281 -10.67 15.17 9.48
C ARG A 281 -10.59 16.67 9.78
N PRO A 282 -9.93 17.13 10.85
CA PRO A 282 -9.77 18.57 11.10
C PRO A 282 -8.98 19.26 9.99
N TYR A 283 -7.89 18.65 9.54
CA TYR A 283 -7.05 19.14 8.46
C TYR A 283 -7.83 19.25 7.13
N ILE A 284 -8.57 18.20 6.75
CA ILE A 284 -9.39 18.20 5.52
C ILE A 284 -10.43 19.33 5.55
N ARG A 285 -11.05 19.55 6.71
CA ARG A 285 -12.07 20.60 6.87
C ARG A 285 -11.48 22.01 6.79
N GLU A 286 -10.31 22.22 7.39
CA GLU A 286 -9.66 23.52 7.51
C GLU A 286 -8.98 23.92 6.20
N TYR A 287 -8.14 23.04 5.64
CA TYR A 287 -7.32 23.35 4.47
C TYR A 287 -7.99 23.03 3.14
N ARG A 288 -9.04 22.20 3.13
CA ARG A 288 -9.74 21.75 1.92
C ARG A 288 -8.76 21.32 0.82
N PRO A 289 -7.87 20.35 1.11
CA PRO A 289 -6.91 19.88 0.14
C PRO A 289 -7.60 19.32 -1.10
N VAL A 290 -6.88 19.19 -2.21
CA VAL A 290 -7.29 18.36 -3.34
C VAL A 290 -7.26 16.91 -2.90
N LEU A 291 -8.38 16.20 -2.99
CA LEU A 291 -8.50 14.81 -2.57
C LEU A 291 -8.21 13.90 -3.75
N ILE A 292 -7.09 13.19 -3.70
CA ILE A 292 -6.64 12.27 -4.74
C ILE A 292 -6.73 10.84 -4.20
N GLY A 293 -7.62 10.04 -4.77
CA GLY A 293 -7.72 8.61 -4.48
C GLY A 293 -6.83 7.80 -5.43
N VAL A 294 -5.93 6.98 -4.89
CA VAL A 294 -5.11 6.07 -5.69
C VAL A 294 -5.74 4.69 -5.65
N ASP A 295 -6.17 4.22 -6.80
CA ASP A 295 -6.88 2.94 -6.95
C ASP A 295 -8.00 2.80 -5.90
N GLY A 296 -8.03 1.74 -5.10
CA GLY A 296 -9.00 1.58 -4.01
C GLY A 296 -8.97 2.67 -2.93
N GLY A 297 -8.04 3.63 -2.99
CA GLY A 297 -8.02 4.84 -2.15
C GLY A 297 -9.18 5.77 -2.44
N ALA A 298 -9.75 5.75 -3.67
CA ALA A 298 -10.95 6.48 -4.02
C ALA A 298 -12.16 5.98 -3.20
N ASP A 299 -12.31 4.66 -3.11
CA ASP A 299 -13.34 4.03 -2.28
C ASP A 299 -13.16 4.35 -0.79
N ALA A 300 -11.91 4.39 -0.32
CA ALA A 300 -11.60 4.74 1.06
C ALA A 300 -12.02 6.18 1.41
N LEU A 301 -11.90 7.11 0.48
CA LEU A 301 -12.41 8.48 0.62
C LEU A 301 -13.94 8.50 0.69
N LEU A 302 -14.63 7.77 -0.21
CA LEU A 302 -16.10 7.67 -0.20
C LEU A 302 -16.61 7.02 1.08
N GLU A 303 -16.00 5.94 1.57
CA GLU A 303 -16.31 5.29 2.85
C GLU A 303 -16.16 6.25 4.03
N ALA A 304 -15.20 7.18 3.96
CA ALA A 304 -14.99 8.20 4.99
C ALA A 304 -15.92 9.42 4.87
N GLY A 305 -16.80 9.46 3.85
CA GLY A 305 -17.75 10.53 3.56
C GLY A 305 -17.15 11.71 2.78
N TYR A 306 -16.04 11.48 2.06
CA TYR A 306 -15.41 12.46 1.20
C TYR A 306 -15.51 12.04 -0.26
N ARG A 307 -15.83 12.99 -1.14
CA ARG A 307 -15.77 12.77 -2.58
C ARG A 307 -14.36 13.12 -3.07
N PRO A 308 -13.65 12.23 -3.77
CA PRO A 308 -12.37 12.57 -4.40
C PRO A 308 -12.55 13.63 -5.49
N ASP A 309 -11.56 14.52 -5.61
CA ASP A 309 -11.45 15.44 -6.74
C ASP A 309 -10.83 14.72 -7.95
N MET A 310 -9.94 13.75 -7.68
CA MET A 310 -9.21 13.00 -8.70
C MET A 310 -9.02 11.55 -8.29
N ILE A 311 -9.03 10.63 -9.26
CA ILE A 311 -8.72 9.21 -9.10
C ILE A 311 -7.54 8.88 -10.02
N VAL A 312 -6.47 8.32 -9.46
CA VAL A 312 -5.25 7.95 -10.19
C VAL A 312 -5.00 6.45 -10.02
N GLY A 313 -4.76 5.71 -11.11
CA GLY A 313 -4.40 4.30 -10.99
C GLY A 313 -4.64 3.46 -12.23
N ASP A 314 -4.51 2.13 -12.07
CA ASP A 314 -4.80 1.14 -13.12
C ASP A 314 -6.29 0.79 -13.24
N MET A 315 -7.12 1.31 -12.34
CA MET A 315 -8.58 1.13 -12.25
C MET A 315 -9.05 -0.29 -11.92
N ASP A 316 -8.16 -1.25 -11.70
CA ASP A 316 -8.52 -2.65 -11.43
C ASP A 316 -9.21 -2.84 -10.06
N SER A 317 -8.91 -1.98 -9.10
CA SER A 317 -9.38 -2.09 -7.71
C SER A 317 -10.33 -0.98 -7.26
N VAL A 318 -10.72 -0.09 -8.16
CA VAL A 318 -11.69 1.00 -7.93
C VAL A 318 -13.11 0.47 -8.14
N SER A 319 -14.07 0.86 -7.31
CA SER A 319 -15.49 0.52 -7.53
C SER A 319 -16.12 1.36 -8.64
N ASP A 320 -17.21 0.89 -9.24
CA ASP A 320 -17.95 1.64 -10.25
C ASP A 320 -18.57 2.92 -9.65
N ASP A 321 -18.99 2.85 -8.38
CA ASP A 321 -19.48 4.02 -7.63
C ASP A 321 -18.42 5.12 -7.51
N ALA A 322 -17.16 4.74 -7.29
CA ALA A 322 -16.07 5.69 -7.22
C ALA A 322 -15.73 6.26 -8.61
N LEU A 323 -15.71 5.42 -9.64
CA LEU A 323 -15.45 5.88 -11.03
C LEU A 323 -16.54 6.83 -11.54
N THR A 324 -17.77 6.68 -11.08
CA THR A 324 -18.90 7.53 -11.50
C THR A 324 -19.21 8.68 -10.53
N CYS A 325 -18.42 8.86 -9.47
CA CYS A 325 -18.65 9.92 -8.48
C CYS A 325 -18.41 11.34 -9.04
N GLY A 326 -17.86 11.47 -10.26
CA GLY A 326 -17.56 12.72 -10.96
C GLY A 326 -16.22 13.33 -10.54
N ALA A 327 -15.28 12.52 -10.10
CA ALA A 327 -13.87 12.86 -9.97
C ALA A 327 -13.20 12.82 -11.35
N GLU A 328 -12.16 13.62 -11.54
CA GLU A 328 -11.30 13.49 -12.73
C GLU A 328 -10.51 12.18 -12.66
N ILE A 329 -10.52 11.39 -13.75
CA ILE A 329 -9.89 10.09 -13.80
C ILE A 329 -8.57 10.18 -14.56
N VAL A 330 -7.47 9.73 -13.94
CA VAL A 330 -6.14 9.63 -14.53
C VAL A 330 -5.73 8.16 -14.56
N VAL A 331 -5.79 7.55 -15.74
CA VAL A 331 -5.46 6.13 -15.91
C VAL A 331 -3.95 5.95 -16.04
N HIS A 332 -3.38 5.18 -15.14
CA HIS A 332 -1.99 4.76 -15.22
C HIS A 332 -1.80 3.80 -16.39
N ALA A 333 -0.96 4.15 -17.31
CA ALA A 333 -0.65 3.37 -18.50
C ALA A 333 0.79 2.88 -18.50
N TYR A 334 1.03 1.79 -19.21
CA TYR A 334 2.38 1.39 -19.56
C TYR A 334 3.05 2.47 -20.41
N ARG A 335 4.38 2.52 -20.40
CA ARG A 335 5.15 3.52 -21.15
C ARG A 335 4.89 3.50 -22.67
N ASP A 336 4.48 2.36 -23.21
CA ASP A 336 4.06 2.22 -24.61
C ASP A 336 2.65 2.78 -24.89
N GLY A 337 2.00 3.37 -23.90
CA GLY A 337 0.67 3.97 -23.98
C GLY A 337 -0.49 2.99 -23.79
N ARG A 338 -0.24 1.69 -23.61
CA ARG A 338 -1.30 0.72 -23.32
C ARG A 338 -1.87 0.97 -21.92
N ALA A 339 -3.15 1.24 -21.85
CA ALA A 339 -3.88 1.53 -20.63
C ALA A 339 -5.06 0.54 -20.46
N PRO A 340 -4.86 -0.65 -19.87
CA PRO A 340 -5.94 -1.64 -19.73
C PRO A 340 -7.18 -1.12 -19.02
N GLY A 341 -7.00 -0.30 -17.97
CA GLY A 341 -8.09 0.29 -17.21
C GLY A 341 -8.96 1.28 -17.98
N LEU A 342 -8.44 1.85 -19.08
CA LEU A 342 -9.19 2.81 -19.90
C LEU A 342 -10.47 2.20 -20.49
N LYS A 343 -10.44 0.92 -20.85
CA LYS A 343 -11.60 0.20 -21.37
C LYS A 343 -12.76 0.24 -20.37
N ARG A 344 -12.48 -0.07 -19.10
CA ARG A 344 -13.48 -0.08 -18.03
C ARG A 344 -14.07 1.32 -17.78
N VAL A 345 -13.22 2.36 -17.83
CA VAL A 345 -13.66 3.76 -17.66
C VAL A 345 -14.63 4.16 -18.78
N HIS A 346 -14.32 3.79 -20.03
CA HIS A 346 -15.19 4.06 -21.16
C HIS A 346 -16.50 3.23 -21.13
N GLU A 347 -16.48 1.99 -20.59
CA GLU A 347 -17.69 1.18 -20.40
C GLU A 347 -18.67 1.81 -19.40
N LEU A 348 -18.18 2.71 -18.54
CA LEU A 348 -18.96 3.50 -17.58
C LEU A 348 -19.31 4.91 -18.11
N ASP A 349 -19.11 5.18 -19.39
CA ASP A 349 -19.33 6.50 -20.03
C ASP A 349 -18.56 7.63 -19.33
N GLN A 350 -17.34 7.32 -18.81
CA GLN A 350 -16.47 8.32 -18.19
C GLN A 350 -15.30 8.65 -19.11
N GLU A 351 -14.87 9.93 -19.05
CA GLU A 351 -13.63 10.37 -19.68
C GLU A 351 -12.44 10.19 -18.74
N ALA A 352 -11.26 9.92 -19.31
CA ALA A 352 -10.03 9.79 -18.54
C ALA A 352 -8.83 10.37 -19.26
N VAL A 353 -7.91 10.89 -18.48
CA VAL A 353 -6.58 11.28 -18.92
C VAL A 353 -5.65 10.10 -18.77
N VAL A 354 -4.76 9.86 -19.73
CA VAL A 354 -3.81 8.75 -19.69
C VAL A 354 -2.44 9.25 -19.23
N PHE A 355 -1.87 8.61 -18.23
CA PHE A 355 -0.52 8.92 -17.72
C PHE A 355 0.41 7.73 -17.93
N PRO A 356 1.24 7.73 -19.00
CA PRO A 356 2.21 6.66 -19.26
C PRO A 356 3.45 6.82 -18.37
N ALA A 357 3.71 5.84 -17.50
CA ALA A 357 4.91 5.84 -16.65
C ALA A 357 5.28 4.42 -16.21
N THR A 358 6.54 4.22 -15.81
CA THR A 358 7.03 2.93 -15.24
C THR A 358 7.04 2.99 -13.70
N ALA A 359 6.29 3.86 -13.10
CA ALA A 359 6.18 4.05 -11.65
C ALA A 359 5.01 3.24 -11.06
N THR A 360 4.83 3.28 -9.73
CA THR A 360 3.60 2.81 -9.10
C THR A 360 2.51 3.88 -9.21
N SER A 361 1.23 3.49 -9.08
CA SER A 361 0.12 4.44 -9.13
C SER A 361 0.23 5.53 -8.05
N GLU A 362 0.74 5.19 -6.86
CA GLU A 362 1.00 6.15 -5.78
C GLU A 362 2.08 7.16 -6.16
N ASP A 363 3.13 6.70 -6.86
CA ASP A 363 4.24 7.55 -7.29
C ASP A 363 3.81 8.56 -8.35
N ILE A 364 3.04 8.10 -9.35
CA ILE A 364 2.52 9.02 -10.39
C ILE A 364 1.54 10.03 -9.82
N ALA A 365 0.75 9.67 -8.81
CA ALA A 365 -0.11 10.62 -8.11
C ALA A 365 0.70 11.71 -7.38
N MET A 366 1.82 11.34 -6.76
CA MET A 366 2.72 12.30 -6.12
C MET A 366 3.44 13.18 -7.14
N LEU A 367 3.93 12.61 -8.23
CA LEU A 367 4.60 13.34 -9.32
C LEU A 367 3.63 14.31 -10.00
N LEU A 368 2.40 13.88 -10.26
CA LEU A 368 1.35 14.74 -10.81
C LEU A 368 1.03 15.91 -9.89
N ALA A 369 0.85 15.66 -8.59
CA ALA A 369 0.58 16.71 -7.62
C ALA A 369 1.75 17.70 -7.50
N ASP A 370 3.00 17.22 -7.55
CA ASP A 370 4.19 18.07 -7.52
C ASP A 370 4.32 18.92 -8.77
N ASP A 371 4.16 18.32 -9.96
CA ASP A 371 4.25 18.99 -11.26
C ASP A 371 3.17 20.07 -11.42
N LYS A 372 1.94 19.77 -10.99
CA LYS A 372 0.82 20.73 -11.02
C LYS A 372 0.87 21.75 -9.87
N GLY A 373 2.00 21.85 -9.18
CA GLY A 373 2.28 22.94 -8.24
C GLY A 373 1.61 22.82 -6.87
N ALA A 374 1.38 21.60 -6.37
CA ALA A 374 0.94 21.42 -4.98
C ALA A 374 1.92 22.08 -4.01
N SER A 375 1.41 22.85 -3.04
CA SER A 375 2.23 23.48 -2.01
C SER A 375 2.63 22.49 -0.90
N LEU A 376 1.81 21.46 -0.67
CA LEU A 376 2.05 20.38 0.29
C LEU A 376 1.37 19.10 -0.23
N ILE A 377 2.05 17.96 -0.07
CA ILE A 377 1.52 16.64 -0.39
C ILE A 377 1.42 15.86 0.92
N VAL A 378 0.21 15.50 1.31
CA VAL A 378 -0.04 14.63 2.47
C VAL A 378 -0.41 13.24 1.95
N ALA A 379 0.37 12.24 2.33
CA ALA A 379 0.20 10.86 1.86
C ALA A 379 -0.37 9.98 2.97
N VAL A 380 -1.49 9.29 2.67
CA VAL A 380 -2.19 8.35 3.55
C VAL A 380 -2.06 6.94 3.00
N GLY A 381 -1.73 5.99 3.86
CA GLY A 381 -1.59 4.57 3.48
C GLY A 381 -0.34 4.26 2.66
N THR A 382 0.52 5.24 2.43
CA THR A 382 1.83 5.06 1.79
C THR A 382 2.91 5.20 2.85
N HIS A 383 3.83 4.27 2.93
CA HIS A 383 4.94 4.34 3.88
C HIS A 383 6.23 3.94 3.18
N ALA A 384 7.30 4.67 3.44
CA ALA A 384 8.64 4.30 3.03
C ALA A 384 9.45 3.93 4.28
N ASN A 385 9.37 2.68 4.68
CA ASN A 385 10.21 2.13 5.75
C ASN A 385 10.92 0.85 5.26
N MET A 386 11.90 0.40 6.01
CA MET A 386 12.69 -0.78 5.63
C MET A 386 11.82 -2.03 5.44
N VAL A 387 10.74 -2.18 6.19
CA VAL A 387 9.84 -3.33 6.08
C VAL A 387 9.12 -3.31 4.75
N GLU A 388 8.51 -2.19 4.39
CA GLU A 388 7.84 -2.04 3.09
C GLU A 388 8.81 -2.06 1.91
N PHE A 389 10.05 -1.55 2.13
CA PHE A 389 11.13 -1.68 1.17
C PHE A 389 11.40 -3.14 0.85
N LEU A 390 11.40 -4.01 1.86
CA LEU A 390 11.63 -5.43 1.69
C LEU A 390 10.40 -6.16 1.13
N ASP A 391 9.19 -5.72 1.48
CA ASP A 391 7.92 -6.34 1.09
C ASP A 391 7.49 -6.01 -0.35
N LYS A 392 7.72 -4.78 -0.85
CA LYS A 392 7.23 -4.32 -2.16
C LYS A 392 7.96 -4.91 -3.38
N GLY A 393 9.03 -5.65 -3.20
CA GLY A 393 9.84 -6.17 -4.29
C GLY A 393 10.64 -5.07 -5.04
N ARG A 394 11.53 -5.48 -5.93
CA ARG A 394 12.61 -4.63 -6.46
C ARG A 394 12.16 -3.57 -7.48
N ALA A 395 11.16 -3.87 -8.31
CA ALA A 395 10.80 -2.98 -9.41
C ALA A 395 10.07 -1.71 -8.94
N GLY A 396 9.11 -1.84 -8.01
CA GLY A 396 8.35 -0.70 -7.48
C GLY A 396 9.14 0.16 -6.50
N MET A 397 10.20 -0.38 -5.89
CA MET A 397 10.99 0.33 -4.88
C MET A 397 11.85 1.43 -5.45
N ALA A 398 12.38 1.25 -6.66
CA ALA A 398 13.20 2.26 -7.32
C ALA A 398 12.38 3.53 -7.61
N SER A 399 11.16 3.37 -8.10
CA SER A 399 10.26 4.50 -8.37
C SER A 399 9.84 5.21 -7.10
N THR A 400 9.40 4.47 -6.09
CA THR A 400 8.96 5.04 -4.81
C THR A 400 10.09 5.79 -4.10
N PHE A 401 11.31 5.23 -4.09
CA PHE A 401 12.47 5.90 -3.51
C PHE A 401 12.77 7.23 -4.21
N LEU A 402 12.83 7.24 -5.54
CA LEU A 402 13.17 8.43 -6.31
C LEU A 402 12.04 9.47 -6.31
N THR A 403 10.78 9.04 -6.40
CA THR A 403 9.64 9.94 -6.28
C THR A 403 9.65 10.64 -4.93
N ARG A 404 9.83 9.90 -3.83
CA ARG A 404 9.92 10.50 -2.49
C ARG A 404 11.12 11.41 -2.32
N LEU A 405 12.23 11.14 -3.00
CA LEU A 405 13.38 12.03 -3.01
C LEU A 405 13.04 13.35 -3.72
N ARG A 406 12.35 13.31 -4.86
CA ARG A 406 11.89 14.48 -5.62
C ARG A 406 10.91 15.32 -4.81
N VAL A 407 9.84 14.72 -4.31
CA VAL A 407 8.76 15.45 -3.63
C VAL A 407 9.03 15.68 -2.15
N GLY A 408 10.16 15.22 -1.61
CA GLY A 408 10.45 15.14 -0.17
C GLY A 408 10.34 16.45 0.58
N SER A 409 10.64 17.59 -0.06
CA SER A 409 10.48 18.91 0.54
C SER A 409 9.02 19.32 0.80
N LYS A 410 8.07 18.70 0.09
CA LYS A 410 6.63 18.97 0.17
C LYS A 410 5.83 17.79 0.73
N LEU A 411 6.47 16.63 0.94
CA LEU A 411 5.81 15.39 1.33
C LEU A 411 5.71 15.25 2.84
N VAL A 412 4.51 14.95 3.33
CA VAL A 412 4.25 14.61 4.73
C VAL A 412 3.46 13.31 4.80
N ASP A 413 4.00 12.31 5.49
CA ASP A 413 3.26 11.08 5.77
C ASP A 413 2.21 11.31 6.87
N ALA A 414 0.96 10.92 6.59
CA ALA A 414 -0.18 11.09 7.50
C ALA A 414 0.05 10.48 8.88
N LYS A 415 0.76 9.35 8.95
CA LYS A 415 1.13 8.68 10.20
C LYS A 415 1.98 9.57 11.12
N GLY A 416 2.82 10.43 10.56
CA GLY A 416 3.54 11.46 11.31
C GLY A 416 2.59 12.51 11.86
N VAL A 417 1.65 12.98 11.05
CA VAL A 417 0.67 14.00 11.41
C VAL A 417 -0.31 13.49 12.46
N SER A 418 -0.86 12.28 12.29
CA SER A 418 -1.81 11.69 13.22
C SER A 418 -1.25 11.48 14.63
N ARG A 419 0.05 11.23 14.74
CA ARG A 419 0.77 11.12 16.03
C ARG A 419 1.05 12.46 16.69
N LEU A 420 1.26 13.51 15.91
CA LEU A 420 1.53 14.87 16.38
C LEU A 420 0.21 15.61 16.68
N TYR A 421 -0.82 15.42 15.88
CA TYR A 421 -2.09 16.14 15.95
C TYR A 421 -3.09 15.39 16.85
N ARG A 422 -2.82 15.32 18.13
CA ARG A 422 -3.84 14.95 19.12
C ARG A 422 -4.58 16.20 19.54
N SER A 423 -5.80 16.40 19.04
CA SER A 423 -6.71 17.43 19.57
C SER A 423 -6.91 17.20 21.07
N ARG A 424 -6.25 18.01 21.88
CA ARG A 424 -6.36 17.96 23.35
C ARG A 424 -7.62 18.61 23.88
N ILE A 425 -8.33 19.34 23.03
CA ILE A 425 -9.53 20.08 23.43
C ILE A 425 -10.75 19.26 23.00
N SER A 426 -11.40 18.64 23.97
CA SER A 426 -12.67 17.96 23.77
C SER A 426 -13.78 18.99 23.53
N THR A 427 -14.65 18.73 22.55
CA THR A 427 -15.87 19.54 22.33
C THR A 427 -16.71 19.65 23.62
N GLY A 428 -16.68 18.60 24.45
CA GLY A 428 -17.33 18.63 25.77
C GLY A 428 -16.70 19.65 26.72
N SER A 429 -15.37 19.78 26.75
CA SER A 429 -14.67 20.77 27.57
C SER A 429 -15.02 22.21 27.16
N LEU A 430 -15.13 22.47 25.84
CA LEU A 430 -15.58 23.74 25.31
C LEU A 430 -17.03 24.04 25.70
N LEU A 431 -17.93 23.05 25.61
CA LEU A 431 -19.33 23.19 26.02
C LEU A 431 -19.44 23.50 27.52
N PHE A 432 -18.69 22.81 28.38
CA PHE A 432 -18.62 23.06 29.81
C PHE A 432 -18.12 24.48 30.14
N LEU A 433 -17.10 24.95 29.39
CA LEU A 433 -16.59 26.31 29.57
C LEU A 433 -17.62 27.37 29.20
N VAL A 434 -18.30 27.19 28.04
CA VAL A 434 -19.39 28.08 27.61
C VAL A 434 -20.56 28.06 28.61
N LEU A 435 -20.97 26.89 29.08
CA LEU A 435 -22.00 26.73 30.07
C LEU A 435 -21.62 27.41 31.41
N GLY A 436 -20.38 27.19 31.85
CA GLY A 436 -19.86 27.84 33.05
C GLY A 436 -19.86 29.38 32.94
N ALA A 437 -19.40 29.90 31.80
CA ALA A 437 -19.42 31.33 31.52
C ALA A 437 -20.85 31.89 31.48
N PHE A 438 -21.78 31.15 30.89
CA PHE A 438 -23.19 31.54 30.86
C PHE A 438 -23.83 31.56 32.26
N ILE A 439 -23.56 30.54 33.10
CA ILE A 439 -24.01 30.50 34.49
C ILE A 439 -23.42 31.67 35.28
N ALA A 440 -22.13 31.93 35.15
CA ALA A 440 -21.47 33.05 35.83
C ALA A 440 -22.08 34.40 35.43
N MET A 441 -22.30 34.60 34.12
CA MET A 441 -22.91 35.82 33.60
C MET A 441 -24.34 36.00 34.06
N THR A 442 -25.17 34.96 34.04
CA THR A 442 -26.57 35.02 34.52
C THR A 442 -26.63 35.29 36.01
N THR A 443 -25.72 34.70 36.81
CA THR A 443 -25.63 34.94 38.24
C THR A 443 -25.22 36.39 38.53
N ALA A 444 -24.18 36.90 37.84
CA ALA A 444 -23.71 38.28 37.98
C ALA A 444 -24.79 39.30 37.63
N VAL A 445 -25.50 39.09 36.51
CA VAL A 445 -26.62 39.96 36.13
C VAL A 445 -27.76 39.87 37.17
N SER A 446 -28.09 38.67 37.66
CA SER A 446 -29.15 38.45 38.64
C SER A 446 -28.87 39.09 40.00
N MET A 447 -27.59 39.22 40.38
CA MET A 447 -27.18 39.85 41.64
C MET A 447 -26.91 41.36 41.51
N SER A 448 -26.97 41.90 40.30
CA SER A 448 -26.80 43.33 40.04
C SER A 448 -28.14 44.09 40.12
N PRO A 449 -28.16 45.43 40.35
CA PRO A 449 -29.39 46.25 40.29
C PRO A 449 -30.14 46.13 38.96
N ALA A 450 -29.42 45.79 37.86
CA ALA A 450 -30.04 45.52 36.57
C ALA A 450 -30.87 44.21 36.57
N GLY A 451 -30.55 43.26 37.42
CA GLY A 451 -31.30 42.03 37.58
C GLY A 451 -32.75 42.21 38.07
N ASP A 452 -32.97 43.22 38.90
CA ASP A 452 -34.34 43.51 39.42
C ASP A 452 -35.28 44.01 38.30
N VAL A 453 -34.68 44.57 37.20
CA VAL A 453 -35.46 45.00 36.03
C VAL A 453 -35.56 43.87 34.99
N ILE A 454 -34.52 43.07 34.84
CA ILE A 454 -34.43 42.04 33.78
C ILE A 454 -35.25 40.79 34.17
N ARG A 455 -35.26 40.38 35.45
CA ARG A 455 -35.99 39.17 35.90
C ARG A 455 -37.50 39.18 35.55
N PRO A 456 -38.27 40.21 35.81
CA PRO A 456 -39.70 40.22 35.47
C PRO A 456 -39.89 40.18 33.93
N LEU A 457 -39.07 40.92 33.18
CA LEU A 457 -39.12 40.90 31.70
C LEU A 457 -38.81 39.49 31.09
N LEU A 458 -37.84 38.78 31.63
CA LEU A 458 -37.51 37.40 31.20
C LEU A 458 -38.65 36.43 31.63
N ALA A 459 -39.22 36.60 32.82
CA ALA A 459 -40.33 35.76 33.29
C ALA A 459 -41.55 35.92 32.38
N ASP A 460 -41.94 37.15 32.01
CA ASP A 460 -43.05 37.40 31.11
C ASP A 460 -42.79 36.78 29.70
N ARG A 461 -41.57 36.91 29.17
CA ARG A 461 -41.21 36.30 27.88
C ARG A 461 -41.23 34.78 27.97
N TRP A 462 -40.76 34.20 29.08
CA TRP A 462 -40.79 32.75 29.31
C TRP A 462 -42.24 32.22 29.41
N HIS A 463 -43.12 32.91 30.11
CA HIS A 463 -44.53 32.54 30.17
C HIS A 463 -45.22 32.66 28.80
N ALA A 464 -44.91 33.68 28.03
CA ALA A 464 -45.39 33.82 26.65
C ALA A 464 -44.91 32.70 25.73
N PHE A 465 -43.65 32.30 25.89
CA PHE A 465 -43.08 31.18 25.13
C PHE A 465 -43.72 29.83 25.51
N LEU A 466 -43.90 29.57 26.80
CA LEU A 466 -44.60 28.37 27.28
C LEU A 466 -46.05 28.32 26.79
N PHE A 467 -46.74 29.45 26.80
CA PHE A 467 -48.10 29.56 26.29
C PHE A 467 -48.17 29.27 24.77
N TRP A 468 -47.20 29.80 24.01
CA TRP A 468 -47.07 29.50 22.58
C TRP A 468 -46.78 28.04 22.34
N LEU A 469 -45.87 27.44 23.11
CA LEU A 469 -45.51 26.04 23.00
C LEU A 469 -46.67 25.10 23.31
N THR A 470 -47.44 25.38 24.36
CA THR A 470 -48.63 24.61 24.72
C THR A 470 -49.74 24.74 23.68
N GLY A 471 -49.87 25.92 23.03
CA GLY A 471 -50.79 26.11 21.90
C GLY A 471 -50.40 25.40 20.60
N LEU A 472 -49.18 24.90 20.51
CA LEU A 472 -48.73 24.11 19.35
C LEU A 472 -49.12 22.62 19.44
N PHE A 473 -49.49 22.16 20.65
CA PHE A 473 -49.87 20.77 20.94
C PHE A 473 -51.36 20.60 21.32
N THR A 474 -52.13 21.68 21.27
CA THR A 474 -53.58 21.68 21.33
C THR A 474 -54.18 22.11 19.99
#